data_e827ff1aea93b92bf891b32735259cb7
#
_entry.id   e827ff1aea93b92bf891b32735259cb7
#
_cell.length_a   1.000
_cell.length_b   1.000
_cell.length_c   1.000
_cell.angle_alpha   90.00
_cell.angle_beta   90.00
_cell.angle_gamma   90.00
#
_symmetry.space_group_name_H-M   'P 1'
#
loop_
_entity.id
_entity.type
_entity.pdbx_description
1 polymer ?
#
loop_
_entity_poly.entity_id
_entity_poly.type
_entity_poly.pdbx_seq_one_letter_code
_entity_poly.pdbx_strand_id
1 'polypeptide(L)'
;MGKIIAIANQKGGVGKTTTAVNLAASLGALEKKVLLVDADPQANATSGLGIDVALVDLGTYELLEHSTTAKKAIRTTDSPNVDIIPAHIDLVAIEIELVDMEKREYMLRKALAPIKNDYDYIIIDCAPSLGLLTLNALTAADSVVIPIQCEYYALEGLGKLLNTVKSVQKIHNAALDIEGLLLTMYDSRLRLSNQVVDEVNKHFGDMVFKTIIQRNIRLSEAPSYGESIIDYDASSKGAVNYLNLANEIVKITLNYG
;
A
#
# COMPACT_ATOMS: atom_id res chain seq x y z
N MET A 1 -9.86 16.89 -0.38
CA MET A 1 -8.77 16.66 -1.31
C MET A 1 -8.30 15.22 -1.13
N GLY A 2 -8.22 14.44 -2.21
CA GLY A 2 -7.84 13.02 -2.10
C GLY A 2 -6.47 12.83 -1.47
N LYS A 3 -6.33 11.86 -0.58
CA LYS A 3 -5.06 11.53 0.10
C LYS A 3 -4.40 10.31 -0.55
N ILE A 4 -3.14 10.45 -0.94
CA ILE A 4 -2.35 9.36 -1.52
C ILE A 4 -1.48 8.73 -0.43
N ILE A 5 -1.65 7.42 -0.19
CA ILE A 5 -0.92 6.66 0.83
C ILE A 5 -0.16 5.53 0.15
N ALA A 6 1.16 5.52 0.25
CA ALA A 6 1.98 4.39 -0.19
C ALA A 6 2.08 3.32 0.91
N ILE A 7 2.00 2.04 0.55
CA ILE A 7 2.26 0.93 1.46
C ILE A 7 3.62 0.34 1.11
N ALA A 8 4.65 0.66 1.87
CA ALA A 8 6.03 0.34 1.51
C ALA A 8 6.80 -0.35 2.63
N ASN A 9 7.59 -1.34 2.28
CA ASN A 9 8.66 -1.92 3.08
C ASN A 9 9.63 -2.68 2.16
N GLN A 10 10.93 -2.56 2.41
CA GLN A 10 11.98 -3.28 1.67
C GLN A 10 11.90 -4.80 1.84
N LYS A 11 11.43 -5.27 3.00
CA LYS A 11 11.32 -6.71 3.31
C LYS A 11 10.11 -7.32 2.59
N GLY A 12 10.33 -8.45 1.88
CA GLY A 12 9.25 -9.27 1.34
C GLY A 12 8.45 -9.96 2.45
N GLY A 13 7.18 -10.27 2.19
CA GLY A 13 6.35 -11.07 3.09
C GLY A 13 5.89 -10.38 4.37
N VAL A 14 6.03 -9.06 4.52
CA VAL A 14 5.57 -8.31 5.72
C VAL A 14 4.10 -7.91 5.67
N GLY A 15 3.37 -8.27 4.61
CA GLY A 15 1.95 -7.97 4.45
C GLY A 15 1.67 -6.62 3.76
N LYS A 16 2.53 -6.12 2.88
CA LYS A 16 2.28 -4.90 2.09
C LYS A 16 1.01 -5.02 1.27
N THR A 17 0.98 -5.95 0.32
CA THR A 17 -0.18 -6.20 -0.55
C THR A 17 -1.43 -6.54 0.25
N THR A 18 -1.31 -7.41 1.27
CA THR A 18 -2.41 -7.72 2.18
C THR A 18 -2.95 -6.44 2.83
N THR A 19 -2.07 -5.52 3.25
CA THR A 19 -2.48 -4.24 3.83
C THR A 19 -3.11 -3.33 2.77
N ALA A 20 -2.52 -3.21 1.58
CA ALA A 20 -3.04 -2.34 0.53
C ALA A 20 -4.46 -2.74 0.11
N VAL A 21 -4.68 -4.03 -0.20
CA VAL A 21 -5.99 -4.58 -0.59
C VAL A 21 -7.02 -4.40 0.52
N ASN A 22 -6.69 -4.86 1.74
CA ASN A 22 -7.67 -4.89 2.82
C ASN A 22 -7.92 -3.51 3.46
N LEU A 23 -6.95 -2.59 3.42
CA LEU A 23 -7.18 -1.20 3.79
C LEU A 23 -8.08 -0.50 2.76
N ALA A 24 -7.84 -0.72 1.46
CA ALA A 24 -8.69 -0.16 0.40
C ALA A 24 -10.14 -0.64 0.55
N ALA A 25 -10.36 -1.96 0.70
CA ALA A 25 -11.69 -2.53 0.91
C ALA A 25 -12.35 -2.03 2.21
N SER A 26 -11.58 -1.91 3.31
CA SER A 26 -12.10 -1.39 4.57
C SER A 26 -12.51 0.08 4.50
N LEU A 27 -11.73 0.91 3.78
CA LEU A 27 -12.09 2.30 3.52
C LEU A 27 -13.35 2.38 2.63
N GLY A 28 -13.43 1.51 1.60
CA GLY A 28 -14.63 1.38 0.75
C GLY A 28 -15.88 1.01 1.54
N ALA A 29 -15.76 0.07 2.49
CA ALA A 29 -16.84 -0.30 3.43
C ALA A 29 -17.25 0.86 4.36
N LEU A 30 -16.34 1.80 4.64
CA LEU A 30 -16.63 3.06 5.34
C LEU A 30 -17.11 4.17 4.40
N GLU A 31 -17.67 3.81 3.24
CA GLU A 31 -18.24 4.73 2.24
C GLU A 31 -17.23 5.75 1.68
N LYS A 32 -15.92 5.44 1.71
CA LYS A 32 -14.88 6.24 1.06
C LYS A 32 -14.67 5.76 -0.37
N LYS A 33 -14.52 6.70 -1.30
CA LYS A 33 -14.16 6.38 -2.67
C LYS A 33 -12.65 6.14 -2.76
N VAL A 34 -12.25 4.93 -3.09
CA VAL A 34 -10.85 4.47 -3.02
C VAL A 34 -10.35 4.02 -4.39
N LEU A 35 -9.13 4.42 -4.73
CA LEU A 35 -8.38 3.85 -5.84
C LEU A 35 -7.18 3.07 -5.28
N LEU A 36 -7.06 1.80 -5.61
CA LEU A 36 -5.86 1.02 -5.40
C LEU A 36 -4.97 1.10 -6.64
N VAL A 37 -3.69 1.39 -6.49
CA VAL A 37 -2.69 1.36 -7.57
C VAL A 37 -1.73 0.22 -7.25
N ASP A 38 -1.74 -0.81 -8.08
CA ASP A 38 -0.78 -1.91 -7.97
C ASP A 38 0.53 -1.49 -8.66
N ALA A 39 1.58 -1.28 -7.87
CA ALA A 39 2.91 -0.90 -8.34
C ALA A 39 3.95 -2.01 -8.08
N ASP A 40 3.49 -3.26 -7.97
CA ASP A 40 4.35 -4.44 -7.89
C ASP A 40 4.20 -5.27 -9.19
N PRO A 41 5.29 -5.56 -9.91
CA PRO A 41 5.26 -6.43 -11.09
C PRO A 41 4.68 -7.83 -10.85
N GLN A 42 4.64 -8.29 -9.60
CA GLN A 42 4.00 -9.56 -9.24
C GLN A 42 2.47 -9.51 -9.33
N ALA A 43 1.86 -8.32 -9.44
CA ALA A 43 0.43 -8.10 -9.61
C ALA A 43 -0.46 -8.80 -8.55
N ASN A 44 0.06 -8.92 -7.32
CA ASN A 44 -0.66 -9.61 -6.25
C ASN A 44 -1.87 -8.81 -5.74
N ALA A 45 -1.84 -7.47 -5.79
CA ALA A 45 -3.01 -6.67 -5.46
C ALA A 45 -4.09 -6.77 -6.54
N THR A 46 -3.68 -6.85 -7.80
CA THR A 46 -4.53 -7.05 -8.97
C THR A 46 -5.31 -8.37 -8.87
N SER A 47 -4.60 -9.49 -8.72
CA SER A 47 -5.23 -10.81 -8.55
C SER A 47 -6.02 -10.93 -7.25
N GLY A 48 -5.56 -10.28 -6.18
CA GLY A 48 -6.21 -10.26 -4.88
C GLY A 48 -7.57 -9.53 -4.84
N LEU A 49 -7.89 -8.75 -5.88
CA LEU A 49 -9.21 -8.15 -6.11
C LEU A 49 -9.97 -8.77 -7.30
N GLY A 50 -9.62 -10.00 -7.68
CA GLY A 50 -10.37 -10.80 -8.66
C GLY A 50 -10.11 -10.44 -10.12
N ILE A 51 -9.11 -9.60 -10.42
CA ILE A 51 -8.77 -9.26 -11.80
C ILE A 51 -7.80 -10.29 -12.36
N ASP A 52 -8.15 -10.88 -13.50
CA ASP A 52 -7.25 -11.78 -14.22
C ASP A 52 -6.09 -10.98 -14.82
N VAL A 53 -4.90 -11.20 -14.30
CA VAL A 53 -3.67 -10.51 -14.71
C VAL A 53 -3.36 -10.73 -16.19
N ALA A 54 -3.73 -11.91 -16.75
CA ALA A 54 -3.52 -12.21 -18.17
C ALA A 54 -4.38 -11.36 -19.12
N LEU A 55 -5.46 -10.73 -18.60
CA LEU A 55 -6.37 -9.86 -19.36
C LEU A 55 -6.12 -8.37 -19.11
N VAL A 56 -5.04 -8.03 -18.42
CA VAL A 56 -4.66 -6.62 -18.20
C VAL A 56 -3.93 -6.09 -19.43
N ASP A 57 -4.58 -5.20 -20.15
CA ASP A 57 -4.07 -4.51 -21.34
C ASP A 57 -3.60 -3.07 -21.04
N LEU A 58 -4.15 -2.46 -20.00
CA LEU A 58 -3.79 -1.12 -19.52
C LEU A 58 -3.66 -1.15 -17.99
N GLY A 59 -2.49 -0.81 -17.50
CA GLY A 59 -2.18 -0.82 -16.07
C GLY A 59 -1.11 0.20 -15.69
N THR A 60 -0.44 -0.07 -14.59
CA THR A 60 0.61 0.80 -14.05
C THR A 60 1.81 0.90 -15.00
N TYR A 61 2.11 -0.15 -15.78
CA TYR A 61 3.18 -0.11 -16.79
C TYR A 61 2.90 0.95 -17.85
N GLU A 62 1.76 0.87 -18.57
CA GLU A 62 1.36 1.81 -19.62
C GLU A 62 1.17 3.23 -19.08
N LEU A 63 0.79 3.33 -17.80
CA LEU A 63 0.66 4.62 -17.13
C LEU A 63 2.04 5.30 -16.95
N LEU A 64 3.05 4.53 -16.54
CA LEU A 64 4.42 5.03 -16.32
C LEU A 64 5.17 5.26 -17.62
N GLU A 65 4.90 4.45 -18.65
CA GLU A 65 5.42 4.62 -20.01
C GLU A 65 4.77 5.81 -20.76
N HIS A 66 3.67 6.38 -20.22
CA HIS A 66 2.87 7.43 -20.84
C HIS A 66 2.09 7.02 -22.11
N SER A 67 1.88 5.73 -22.35
CA SER A 67 1.05 5.24 -23.45
C SER A 67 -0.45 5.31 -23.13
N THR A 68 -0.81 5.52 -21.85
CA THR A 68 -2.19 5.67 -21.40
C THR A 68 -2.37 6.78 -20.36
N THR A 69 -3.61 7.04 -19.96
CA THR A 69 -3.97 7.94 -18.85
C THR A 69 -4.57 7.16 -17.68
N ALA A 70 -4.45 7.68 -16.46
CA ALA A 70 -5.01 7.03 -15.28
C ALA A 70 -6.50 6.69 -15.45
N LYS A 71 -7.32 7.58 -16.03
CA LYS A 71 -8.75 7.35 -16.29
C LYS A 71 -9.02 6.14 -17.18
N LYS A 72 -8.13 5.82 -18.13
CA LYS A 72 -8.28 4.66 -19.02
C LYS A 72 -7.78 3.36 -18.39
N ALA A 73 -6.78 3.45 -17.51
CA ALA A 73 -6.21 2.31 -16.81
C ALA A 73 -7.05 1.83 -15.60
N ILE A 74 -7.97 2.69 -15.11
CA ILE A 74 -8.84 2.34 -13.98
C ILE A 74 -9.81 1.21 -14.37
N ARG A 75 -9.91 0.20 -13.51
CA ARG A 75 -10.88 -0.88 -13.55
C ARG A 75 -11.71 -0.85 -12.27
N THR A 76 -13.01 -1.13 -12.39
CA THR A 76 -13.88 -1.37 -11.24
C THR A 76 -13.61 -2.75 -10.65
N THR A 77 -13.81 -2.90 -9.34
CA THR A 77 -13.71 -4.17 -8.63
C THR A 77 -15.06 -4.56 -8.04
N ASP A 78 -15.17 -5.80 -7.56
CA ASP A 78 -16.37 -6.27 -6.85
C ASP A 78 -16.43 -5.72 -5.41
N SER A 79 -15.33 -5.23 -4.86
CA SER A 79 -15.31 -4.56 -3.54
C SER A 79 -16.00 -3.19 -3.62
N PRO A 80 -16.99 -2.90 -2.78
CA PRO A 80 -17.74 -1.64 -2.81
C PRO A 80 -16.85 -0.40 -2.70
N ASN A 81 -17.06 0.60 -3.57
CA ASN A 81 -16.33 1.87 -3.60
C ASN A 81 -14.82 1.77 -3.84
N VAL A 82 -14.35 0.64 -4.36
CA VAL A 82 -12.93 0.40 -4.67
C VAL A 82 -12.74 0.19 -6.16
N ASP A 83 -11.96 1.07 -6.77
CA ASP A 83 -11.42 0.90 -8.12
C ASP A 83 -9.93 0.52 -8.04
N ILE A 84 -9.35 -0.01 -9.13
CA ILE A 84 -7.94 -0.35 -9.21
C ILE A 84 -7.31 0.11 -10.53
N ILE A 85 -6.04 0.56 -10.47
CA ILE A 85 -5.12 0.54 -11.61
C ILE A 85 -4.29 -0.74 -11.46
N PRO A 86 -4.50 -1.76 -12.31
CA PRO A 86 -3.86 -3.06 -12.18
C PRO A 86 -2.39 -3.02 -12.60
N ALA A 87 -1.64 -4.06 -12.24
CA ALA A 87 -0.29 -4.32 -12.74
C ALA A 87 -0.24 -5.63 -13.55
N HIS A 88 0.85 -5.79 -14.29
CA HIS A 88 1.25 -7.03 -14.94
C HIS A 88 2.79 -7.13 -14.98
N ILE A 89 3.31 -8.27 -15.40
CA ILE A 89 4.73 -8.59 -15.29
C ILE A 89 5.64 -7.60 -16.07
N ASP A 90 5.14 -7.01 -17.16
CA ASP A 90 5.94 -6.08 -17.97
C ASP A 90 6.35 -4.82 -17.20
N LEU A 91 5.69 -4.53 -16.06
CA LEU A 91 6.09 -3.48 -15.15
C LEU A 91 7.56 -3.61 -14.67
N VAL A 92 8.16 -4.82 -14.74
CA VAL A 92 9.60 -5.03 -14.49
C VAL A 92 10.46 -4.20 -15.46
N ALA A 93 10.03 -4.04 -16.72
CA ALA A 93 10.80 -3.34 -17.74
C ALA A 93 10.95 -1.83 -17.47
N ILE A 94 10.03 -1.24 -16.71
CA ILE A 94 10.03 0.19 -16.38
C ILE A 94 11.34 0.67 -15.74
N GLU A 95 11.97 -0.14 -14.89
CA GLU A 95 13.22 0.25 -14.25
C GLU A 95 14.38 0.41 -15.24
N ILE A 96 14.29 -0.25 -16.41
CA ILE A 96 15.28 -0.15 -17.50
C ILE A 96 14.87 0.94 -18.50
N GLU A 97 13.62 0.95 -18.91
CA GLU A 97 13.10 1.85 -19.96
C GLU A 97 13.11 3.32 -19.55
N LEU A 98 12.88 3.59 -18.26
CA LEU A 98 12.92 4.95 -17.74
C LEU A 98 14.32 5.46 -17.36
N VAL A 99 15.40 4.67 -17.57
CA VAL A 99 16.77 5.05 -17.14
C VAL A 99 17.19 6.41 -17.65
N ASP A 100 16.95 6.68 -18.96
CA ASP A 100 17.36 7.91 -19.62
C ASP A 100 16.28 9.01 -19.60
N MET A 101 15.14 8.75 -18.94
CA MET A 101 14.04 9.70 -18.89
C MET A 101 14.25 10.75 -17.80
N GLU A 102 14.18 12.03 -18.18
CA GLU A 102 14.23 13.12 -17.22
C GLU A 102 13.03 13.07 -16.25
N LYS A 103 13.32 13.27 -14.95
CA LYS A 103 12.30 13.29 -13.89
C LYS A 103 11.51 11.98 -13.80
N ARG A 104 12.16 10.86 -14.08
CA ARG A 104 11.57 9.51 -14.04
C ARG A 104 10.95 9.14 -12.69
N GLU A 105 11.41 9.76 -11.60
CA GLU A 105 10.87 9.56 -10.25
C GLU A 105 9.50 10.23 -10.03
N TYR A 106 9.04 11.08 -10.96
CA TYR A 106 7.79 11.85 -10.87
C TYR A 106 6.68 11.32 -11.77
N MET A 107 6.89 10.22 -12.49
CA MET A 107 5.94 9.74 -13.49
C MET A 107 4.59 9.37 -12.88
N LEU A 108 4.59 8.60 -11.79
CA LEU A 108 3.36 8.23 -11.10
C LEU A 108 2.64 9.46 -10.51
N ARG A 109 3.38 10.40 -9.91
CA ARG A 109 2.82 11.66 -9.41
C ARG A 109 2.08 12.45 -10.50
N LYS A 110 2.69 12.57 -11.68
CA LYS A 110 2.09 13.27 -12.82
C LYS A 110 0.85 12.56 -13.32
N ALA A 111 0.91 11.23 -13.39
CA ALA A 111 -0.17 10.40 -13.88
C ALA A 111 -1.41 10.41 -12.94
N LEU A 112 -1.20 10.44 -11.63
CA LEU A 112 -2.28 10.46 -10.63
C LEU A 112 -2.86 11.86 -10.36
N ALA A 113 -2.10 12.93 -10.63
CA ALA A 113 -2.53 14.31 -10.34
C ALA A 113 -3.91 14.67 -10.92
N PRO A 114 -4.27 14.29 -12.18
CA PRO A 114 -5.56 14.64 -12.77
C PRO A 114 -6.78 13.97 -12.11
N ILE A 115 -6.56 12.85 -11.40
CA ILE A 115 -7.63 12.05 -10.80
C ILE A 115 -7.61 12.08 -9.27
N LYS A 116 -6.62 12.74 -8.66
CA LYS A 116 -6.44 12.77 -7.20
C LYS A 116 -7.71 13.19 -6.46
N ASN A 117 -8.45 14.16 -7.00
CA ASN A 117 -9.66 14.70 -6.37
C ASN A 117 -10.93 13.91 -6.71
N ASP A 118 -10.84 12.91 -7.58
CA ASP A 118 -11.97 12.03 -7.90
C ASP A 118 -12.16 10.94 -6.82
N TYR A 119 -11.18 10.79 -5.90
CA TYR A 119 -11.13 9.80 -4.82
C TYR A 119 -10.88 10.46 -3.47
N ASP A 120 -11.38 9.83 -2.39
CA ASP A 120 -11.05 10.21 -1.01
C ASP A 120 -9.64 9.73 -0.65
N TYR A 121 -9.30 8.50 -1.08
CA TYR A 121 -8.00 7.87 -0.87
C TYR A 121 -7.48 7.21 -2.14
N ILE A 122 -6.17 7.34 -2.37
CA ILE A 122 -5.43 6.54 -3.36
C ILE A 122 -4.39 5.75 -2.58
N ILE A 123 -4.49 4.42 -2.61
CA ILE A 123 -3.55 3.50 -1.95
C ILE A 123 -2.60 2.95 -3.01
N ILE A 124 -1.28 3.02 -2.77
CA ILE A 124 -0.28 2.47 -3.70
C ILE A 124 0.37 1.25 -3.05
N ASP A 125 0.19 0.06 -3.62
CA ASP A 125 0.91 -1.16 -3.21
C ASP A 125 2.30 -1.19 -3.84
N CYS A 126 3.34 -1.18 -3.01
CA CYS A 126 4.73 -1.09 -3.47
C CYS A 126 5.41 -2.46 -3.51
N ALA A 127 6.22 -2.68 -4.53
CA ALA A 127 7.13 -3.83 -4.62
C ALA A 127 8.09 -3.93 -3.41
N PRO A 128 8.61 -5.13 -3.08
CA PRO A 128 9.56 -5.34 -1.98
C PRO A 128 10.99 -4.90 -2.37
N SER A 129 11.13 -3.71 -2.91
CA SER A 129 12.41 -3.13 -3.33
C SER A 129 12.43 -1.63 -3.02
N LEU A 130 13.61 -1.01 -3.04
CA LEU A 130 13.76 0.44 -3.00
C LEU A 130 14.18 0.98 -4.38
N GLY A 131 13.72 0.31 -5.46
CA GLY A 131 13.95 0.69 -6.84
C GLY A 131 13.10 1.87 -7.32
N LEU A 132 13.13 2.13 -8.62
CA LEU A 132 12.46 3.25 -9.25
C LEU A 132 10.94 3.25 -9.04
N LEU A 133 10.29 2.07 -9.02
CA LEU A 133 8.86 1.94 -8.76
C LEU A 133 8.50 2.46 -7.35
N THR A 134 9.24 2.03 -6.34
CA THR A 134 9.02 2.51 -4.95
C THR A 134 9.34 4.00 -4.81
N LEU A 135 10.37 4.52 -5.49
CA LEU A 135 10.66 5.95 -5.51
C LEU A 135 9.51 6.74 -6.16
N ASN A 136 8.92 6.26 -7.25
CA ASN A 136 7.73 6.85 -7.87
C ASN A 136 6.54 6.87 -6.90
N ALA A 137 6.28 5.76 -6.22
CA ALA A 137 5.21 5.67 -5.23
C ALA A 137 5.39 6.69 -4.09
N LEU A 138 6.58 6.74 -3.47
CA LEU A 138 6.89 7.69 -2.39
C LEU A 138 6.91 9.16 -2.86
N THR A 139 7.31 9.41 -4.12
CA THR A 139 7.29 10.75 -4.72
C THR A 139 5.85 11.23 -4.97
N ALA A 140 4.94 10.31 -5.31
CA ALA A 140 3.53 10.61 -5.54
C ALA A 140 2.71 10.71 -4.25
N ALA A 141 3.11 10.02 -3.18
CA ALA A 141 2.35 9.89 -1.95
C ALA A 141 2.37 11.17 -1.09
N ASP A 142 1.28 11.39 -0.36
CA ASP A 142 1.23 12.37 0.73
C ASP A 142 1.81 11.76 2.02
N SER A 143 1.63 10.43 2.21
CA SER A 143 2.18 9.72 3.37
C SER A 143 2.47 8.25 3.06
N VAL A 144 3.21 7.58 3.95
CA VAL A 144 3.56 6.17 3.84
C VAL A 144 3.17 5.38 5.08
N VAL A 145 2.44 4.28 4.90
CA VAL A 145 2.23 3.24 5.89
C VAL A 145 3.32 2.19 5.74
N ILE A 146 3.95 1.82 6.84
CA ILE A 146 5.08 0.88 6.87
C ILE A 146 4.66 -0.38 7.64
N PRO A 147 4.23 -1.47 6.96
CA PRO A 147 3.95 -2.74 7.61
C PRO A 147 5.22 -3.37 8.16
N ILE A 148 5.17 -3.81 9.42
CA ILE A 148 6.29 -4.42 10.16
C ILE A 148 5.80 -5.77 10.70
N GLN A 149 6.38 -6.86 10.20
CA GLN A 149 6.08 -8.19 10.70
C GLN A 149 6.68 -8.38 12.11
N CYS A 150 5.89 -8.91 13.06
CA CYS A 150 6.32 -9.14 14.45
C CYS A 150 7.29 -10.33 14.58
N GLU A 151 8.47 -10.24 13.93
CA GLU A 151 9.55 -11.23 13.91
C GLU A 151 10.92 -10.59 14.17
N TYR A 152 11.94 -11.41 14.47
CA TYR A 152 13.25 -11.00 14.97
C TYR A 152 13.96 -9.90 14.14
N TYR A 153 13.87 -9.95 12.82
CA TYR A 153 14.52 -8.95 11.94
C TYR A 153 13.62 -7.74 11.60
N ALA A 154 12.58 -7.49 12.40
CA ALA A 154 11.61 -6.42 12.14
C ALA A 154 12.25 -5.03 12.03
N LEU A 155 13.19 -4.72 12.91
CA LEU A 155 13.82 -3.39 13.01
C LEU A 155 14.96 -3.16 12.02
N GLU A 156 15.62 -4.21 11.53
CA GLU A 156 16.79 -4.07 10.63
C GLU A 156 16.41 -3.40 9.30
N GLY A 157 15.30 -3.82 8.68
CA GLY A 157 14.80 -3.23 7.45
C GLY A 157 14.18 -1.84 7.62
N LEU A 158 13.64 -1.54 8.81
CA LEU A 158 12.97 -0.27 9.10
C LEU A 158 13.94 0.92 8.99
N GLY A 159 15.13 0.82 9.55
CA GLY A 159 16.13 1.89 9.48
C GLY A 159 16.50 2.28 8.04
N LYS A 160 16.67 1.31 7.16
CA LYS A 160 16.97 1.54 5.73
C LYS A 160 15.79 2.26 5.03
N LEU A 161 14.57 1.81 5.27
CA LEU A 161 13.39 2.43 4.68
C LEU A 161 13.19 3.88 5.19
N LEU A 162 13.34 4.13 6.50
CA LEU A 162 13.26 5.48 7.06
C LEU A 162 14.31 6.43 6.45
N ASN A 163 15.53 5.93 6.19
CA ASN A 163 16.55 6.70 5.48
C ASN A 163 16.15 6.99 4.02
N THR A 164 15.51 6.03 3.35
CA THR A 164 14.97 6.25 1.99
C THR A 164 13.86 7.30 2.01
N VAL A 165 12.92 7.23 2.95
CA VAL A 165 11.86 8.24 3.12
C VAL A 165 12.48 9.63 3.32
N LYS A 166 13.47 9.78 4.22
CA LYS A 166 14.19 11.04 4.42
C LYS A 166 14.89 11.54 3.14
N SER A 167 15.47 10.65 2.35
CA SER A 167 16.08 11.01 1.07
C SER A 167 15.04 11.50 0.06
N VAL A 168 13.89 10.83 -0.03
CA VAL A 168 12.77 11.26 -0.87
C VAL A 168 12.23 12.62 -0.42
N GLN A 169 12.03 12.82 0.88
CA GLN A 169 11.63 14.13 1.45
C GLN A 169 12.59 15.24 1.04
N LYS A 170 13.90 14.98 1.10
CA LYS A 170 14.91 15.99 0.79
C LYS A 170 15.01 16.34 -0.70
N ILE A 171 14.79 15.36 -1.59
CA ILE A 171 15.14 15.48 -3.02
C ILE A 171 13.89 15.59 -3.89
N HIS A 172 12.83 14.82 -3.61
CA HIS A 172 11.71 14.63 -4.53
C HIS A 172 10.37 15.11 -3.98
N ASN A 173 10.09 14.91 -2.67
CA ASN A 173 8.77 15.17 -2.09
C ASN A 173 8.89 15.65 -0.64
N ALA A 174 9.10 16.95 -0.44
CA ALA A 174 9.25 17.54 0.88
C ALA A 174 8.00 17.41 1.78
N ALA A 175 6.85 17.14 1.19
CA ALA A 175 5.58 16.98 1.90
C ALA A 175 5.27 15.52 2.29
N LEU A 176 6.09 14.56 1.85
CA LEU A 176 5.89 13.15 2.23
C LEU A 176 6.00 13.00 3.75
N ASP A 177 5.00 12.38 4.37
CA ASP A 177 5.00 12.11 5.80
C ASP A 177 4.95 10.59 6.08
N ILE A 178 5.18 10.18 7.32
CA ILE A 178 4.96 8.80 7.77
C ILE A 178 3.57 8.74 8.37
N GLU A 179 2.62 8.04 7.69
CA GLU A 179 1.27 7.82 8.20
C GLU A 179 1.29 6.99 9.49
N GLY A 180 2.14 5.98 9.51
CA GLY A 180 2.38 5.16 10.69
C GLY A 180 3.08 3.84 10.40
N LEU A 181 3.57 3.23 11.47
CA LEU A 181 4.14 1.88 11.49
C LEU A 181 3.04 0.89 11.86
N LEU A 182 2.75 -0.07 10.98
CA LEU A 182 1.70 -1.07 11.18
C LEU A 182 2.31 -2.41 11.58
N LEU A 183 2.10 -2.83 12.81
CA LEU A 183 2.50 -4.14 13.28
C LEU A 183 1.60 -5.22 12.67
N THR A 184 2.20 -6.21 11.98
CA THR A 184 1.49 -7.26 11.23
C THR A 184 1.87 -8.66 11.71
N MET A 185 1.00 -9.63 11.38
CA MET A 185 1.21 -11.06 11.69
C MET A 185 1.50 -11.31 13.18
N TYR A 186 0.94 -10.48 14.05
CA TYR A 186 1.10 -10.59 15.48
C TYR A 186 0.42 -11.85 16.02
N ASP A 187 1.13 -12.58 16.86
CA ASP A 187 0.58 -13.71 17.62
C ASP A 187 0.90 -13.51 19.12
N SER A 188 -0.13 -13.21 19.90
CA SER A 188 0.00 -12.93 21.34
C SER A 188 0.56 -14.11 22.17
N ARG A 189 0.50 -15.33 21.63
CA ARG A 189 1.03 -16.55 22.27
C ARG A 189 2.55 -16.64 22.16
N LEU A 190 3.16 -15.91 21.21
CA LEU A 190 4.58 -15.95 20.95
C LEU A 190 5.30 -14.85 21.73
N ARG A 191 6.24 -15.25 22.62
CA ARG A 191 7.06 -14.31 23.37
C ARG A 191 7.82 -13.34 22.45
N LEU A 192 8.32 -13.83 21.32
CA LEU A 192 9.04 -13.02 20.35
C LEU A 192 8.16 -11.92 19.77
N SER A 193 6.91 -12.23 19.39
CA SER A 193 5.98 -11.22 18.87
C SER A 193 5.74 -10.10 19.88
N ASN A 194 5.55 -10.44 21.15
CA ASN A 194 5.38 -9.44 22.23
C ASN A 194 6.65 -8.59 22.40
N GLN A 195 7.83 -9.19 22.38
CA GLN A 195 9.11 -8.46 22.49
C GLN A 195 9.30 -7.48 21.33
N VAL A 196 8.93 -7.86 20.09
CA VAL A 196 9.00 -6.96 18.92
C VAL A 196 8.04 -5.80 19.07
N VAL A 197 6.80 -6.03 19.52
CA VAL A 197 5.82 -4.97 19.79
C VAL A 197 6.36 -3.98 20.81
N ASP A 198 6.91 -4.48 21.93
CA ASP A 198 7.46 -3.64 23.01
C ASP A 198 8.66 -2.79 22.48
N GLU A 199 9.55 -3.41 21.70
CA GLU A 199 10.74 -2.74 21.17
C GLU A 199 10.37 -1.67 20.12
N VAL A 200 9.42 -1.97 19.21
CA VAL A 200 8.92 -0.99 18.23
C VAL A 200 8.22 0.18 18.94
N ASN A 201 7.37 -0.09 19.92
CA ASN A 201 6.71 0.97 20.70
C ASN A 201 7.70 1.82 21.50
N LYS A 202 8.73 1.21 22.08
CA LYS A 202 9.77 1.93 22.83
C LYS A 202 10.54 2.94 21.97
N HIS A 203 10.82 2.59 20.72
CA HIS A 203 11.62 3.43 19.82
C HIS A 203 10.80 4.37 18.95
N PHE A 204 9.53 4.01 18.62
CA PHE A 204 8.71 4.68 17.63
C PHE A 204 7.27 4.92 18.07
N GLY A 205 6.97 4.85 19.39
CA GLY A 205 5.62 4.80 19.94
C GLY A 205 4.60 5.73 19.31
N ASP A 206 4.95 7.01 19.12
CA ASP A 206 4.05 8.02 18.54
C ASP A 206 3.75 7.79 17.04
N MET A 207 4.60 7.00 16.36
CA MET A 207 4.42 6.65 14.95
C MET A 207 3.74 5.29 14.76
N VAL A 208 3.50 4.52 15.83
CA VAL A 208 2.93 3.18 15.73
C VAL A 208 1.41 3.27 15.78
N PHE A 209 0.73 2.66 14.78
CA PHE A 209 -0.72 2.54 14.86
C PHE A 209 -1.15 1.78 16.12
N LYS A 210 -2.24 2.20 16.73
CA LYS A 210 -2.86 1.49 17.86
C LYS A 210 -3.39 0.13 17.41
N THR A 211 -3.82 0.05 16.16
CA THR A 211 -4.28 -1.17 15.52
C THR A 211 -3.11 -2.08 15.18
N ILE A 212 -3.20 -3.35 15.59
CA ILE A 212 -2.24 -4.42 15.26
C ILE A 212 -2.96 -5.47 14.43
N ILE A 213 -2.37 -5.87 13.29
CA ILE A 213 -2.92 -6.92 12.45
C ILE A 213 -2.46 -8.28 12.98
N GLN A 214 -3.40 -9.04 13.52
CA GLN A 214 -3.14 -10.37 14.04
C GLN A 214 -2.92 -11.39 12.91
N ARG A 215 -2.10 -12.41 13.17
CA ARG A 215 -1.98 -13.56 12.27
C ARG A 215 -3.35 -14.23 12.12
N ASN A 216 -3.84 -14.32 10.88
CA ASN A 216 -5.15 -14.86 10.57
C ASN A 216 -5.09 -15.63 9.23
N ILE A 217 -5.52 -16.90 9.25
CA ILE A 217 -5.52 -17.78 8.08
C ILE A 217 -6.43 -17.22 6.99
N ARG A 218 -7.57 -16.61 7.34
CA ARG A 218 -8.52 -16.03 6.39
C ARG A 218 -7.89 -14.96 5.51
N LEU A 219 -6.96 -14.16 6.05
CA LEU A 219 -6.18 -13.18 5.27
C LEU A 219 -5.28 -13.82 4.21
N SER A 220 -4.89 -15.08 4.39
CA SER A 220 -4.10 -15.83 3.42
C SER A 220 -4.97 -16.58 2.41
N GLU A 221 -6.21 -16.91 2.78
CA GLU A 221 -7.18 -17.62 1.94
C GLU A 221 -7.88 -16.66 0.96
N ALA A 222 -8.33 -15.50 1.42
CA ALA A 222 -9.12 -14.54 0.66
C ALA A 222 -8.54 -14.21 -0.74
N PRO A 223 -7.21 -13.96 -0.91
CA PRO A 223 -6.65 -13.67 -2.23
C PRO A 223 -6.78 -14.83 -3.23
N SER A 224 -6.88 -16.09 -2.77
CA SER A 224 -7.09 -17.24 -3.67
C SER A 224 -8.49 -17.29 -4.27
N TYR A 225 -9.42 -16.51 -3.72
CA TYR A 225 -10.77 -16.30 -4.24
C TYR A 225 -10.91 -14.97 -4.98
N GLY A 226 -9.84 -14.17 -5.05
CA GLY A 226 -9.89 -12.84 -5.65
C GLY A 226 -10.69 -11.84 -4.82
N GLU A 227 -10.77 -12.04 -3.50
CA GLU A 227 -11.60 -11.27 -2.59
C GLU A 227 -10.76 -10.58 -1.50
N SER A 228 -11.20 -9.39 -1.07
CA SER A 228 -10.70 -8.79 0.15
C SER A 228 -11.17 -9.58 1.38
N ILE A 229 -10.53 -9.38 2.53
CA ILE A 229 -10.99 -10.02 3.77
C ILE A 229 -12.39 -9.57 4.18
N ILE A 230 -12.79 -8.35 3.82
CA ILE A 230 -14.13 -7.80 4.10
C ILE A 230 -15.19 -8.55 3.29
N ASP A 231 -14.90 -8.84 2.01
CA ASP A 231 -15.80 -9.54 1.12
C ASP A 231 -15.81 -11.05 1.43
N TYR A 232 -14.65 -11.65 1.75
CA TYR A 232 -14.47 -13.06 2.02
C TYR A 232 -15.04 -13.52 3.37
N ASP A 233 -14.71 -12.79 4.46
CA ASP A 233 -15.16 -13.09 5.83
C ASP A 233 -15.13 -11.82 6.71
N ALA A 234 -16.19 -11.00 6.61
CA ALA A 234 -16.33 -9.75 7.36
C ALA A 234 -16.31 -9.93 8.88
N SER A 235 -16.60 -11.15 9.36
CA SER A 235 -16.60 -11.47 10.81
C SER A 235 -15.24 -11.88 11.35
N SER A 236 -14.27 -12.13 10.46
CA SER A 236 -12.93 -12.57 10.85
C SER A 236 -12.17 -11.51 11.65
N LYS A 237 -11.22 -11.95 12.47
CA LYS A 237 -10.32 -11.04 13.18
C LYS A 237 -9.52 -10.16 12.22
N GLY A 238 -9.18 -10.68 11.03
CA GLY A 238 -8.50 -9.92 9.98
C GLY A 238 -9.34 -8.76 9.49
N ALA A 239 -10.62 -8.98 9.18
CA ALA A 239 -11.56 -7.94 8.77
C ALA A 239 -11.72 -6.86 9.84
N VAL A 240 -11.95 -7.27 11.11
CA VAL A 240 -12.05 -6.33 12.23
C VAL A 240 -10.78 -5.50 12.40
N ASN A 241 -9.59 -6.11 12.27
CA ASN A 241 -8.34 -5.37 12.38
C ASN A 241 -8.20 -4.32 11.26
N TYR A 242 -8.49 -4.65 9.99
CA TYR A 242 -8.38 -3.69 8.90
C TYR A 242 -9.46 -2.61 8.95
N LEU A 243 -10.67 -2.91 9.40
CA LEU A 243 -11.70 -1.89 9.68
C LEU A 243 -11.25 -0.91 10.78
N ASN A 244 -10.61 -1.41 11.84
CA ASN A 244 -10.05 -0.55 12.88
C ASN A 244 -8.92 0.34 12.34
N LEU A 245 -8.02 -0.21 11.51
CA LEU A 245 -6.97 0.56 10.85
C LEU A 245 -7.55 1.65 9.96
N ALA A 246 -8.55 1.33 9.13
CA ALA A 246 -9.23 2.29 8.27
C ALA A 246 -9.86 3.43 9.09
N ASN A 247 -10.54 3.10 10.19
CA ASN A 247 -11.09 4.12 11.12
C ASN A 247 -9.99 4.99 11.75
N GLU A 248 -8.84 4.42 12.10
CA GLU A 248 -7.70 5.14 12.68
C GLU A 248 -7.14 6.13 11.64
N ILE A 249 -6.94 5.71 10.38
CA ILE A 249 -6.46 6.55 9.28
C ILE A 249 -7.46 7.68 8.96
N VAL A 250 -8.77 7.39 8.92
CA VAL A 250 -9.81 8.42 8.69
C VAL A 250 -9.75 9.49 9.79
N LYS A 251 -9.58 9.10 11.06
CA LYS A 251 -9.45 10.05 12.18
C LYS A 251 -8.19 10.90 12.07
N ILE A 252 -7.04 10.30 11.70
CA ILE A 252 -5.80 11.04 11.46
C ILE A 252 -6.01 12.07 10.35
N THR A 253 -6.60 11.66 9.23
CA THR A 253 -6.85 12.55 8.09
C THR A 253 -7.75 13.73 8.46
N LEU A 254 -8.79 13.52 9.29
CA LEU A 254 -9.69 14.59 9.74
C LEU A 254 -9.03 15.57 10.72
N ASN A 255 -8.04 15.15 11.47
CA ASN A 255 -7.36 16.01 12.46
C ASN A 255 -6.24 16.85 11.87
N TYR A 256 -5.69 16.49 10.71
CA TYR A 256 -4.56 17.17 10.06
C TYR A 256 -4.92 17.78 8.69
N GLY A 257 -6.14 17.62 8.20
CA GLY A 257 -6.70 18.21 6.97
C GLY A 257 -7.58 19.41 7.28
#